data_434dade3fea28b9981fad30d09ae79a8
#
_entry.id   434dade3fea28b9981fad30d09ae79a8
#
_cell.length_a   1.000
_cell.length_b   1.000
_cell.length_c   1.000
_cell.angle_alpha   90.00
_cell.angle_beta   90.00
_cell.angle_gamma   90.00
#
_symmetry.space_group_name_H-M   'P 1'
#
loop_
_entity.id
_entity.type
_entity.pdbx_description
1 polymer ?
#
loop_
_entity_poly.entity_id
_entity_poly.type
_entity_poly.pdbx_seq_one_letter_code
_entity_poly.pdbx_strand_id
1 'polypeptide(L)'
;MPNVKGNWRAIVCVLALLVSSSFSQNQADGSSNWKSVFQSRLPLYGHRNWIVVADSAFPVYAAPGIETIAVNEDLPSVLKYVAGAVASSRHIRATVFLDRELQFIDEHDYPGVSGLRRDILSTFSRDQISSIPHTDVMSRVEEAGKTFRILFIKTTSTIPYTSVFMRLDCGYMNDEVERKIRTAMEAANQRQTK
;
A
#
# COMPACT_ATOMS: atom_id res chain seq x y z
N MET A 1 89.33 -9.11 -15.57
CA MET A 1 88.12 -9.20 -16.37
C MET A 1 86.96 -9.10 -15.41
N PRO A 2 86.24 -8.00 -15.33
CA PRO A 2 85.16 -7.78 -14.32
C PRO A 2 83.86 -8.29 -14.75
N ASN A 3 83.15 -8.92 -13.85
CA ASN A 3 81.83 -9.49 -13.90
C ASN A 3 80.84 -8.42 -13.51
N VAL A 4 79.95 -8.02 -14.46
CA VAL A 4 78.90 -7.04 -14.19
C VAL A 4 77.57 -7.78 -14.06
N LYS A 5 77.08 -7.93 -12.80
CA LYS A 5 75.74 -8.42 -12.48
C LYS A 5 74.81 -7.25 -12.53
N GLY A 6 73.94 -7.19 -13.58
CA GLY A 6 72.85 -6.25 -13.69
C GLY A 6 71.67 -6.72 -12.89
N ASN A 7 71.28 -5.95 -11.86
CA ASN A 7 70.04 -6.12 -11.09
C ASN A 7 68.90 -5.41 -11.82
N TRP A 8 68.05 -6.16 -12.45
CA TRP A 8 66.79 -5.65 -12.92
C TRP A 8 65.70 -5.83 -11.83
N ARG A 9 65.50 -4.77 -11.08
CA ARG A 9 64.30 -4.66 -10.24
C ARG A 9 63.15 -4.13 -11.13
N ALA A 10 62.28 -5.04 -11.52
CA ALA A 10 61.02 -4.68 -12.17
C ALA A 10 60.13 -3.98 -11.14
N ILE A 11 59.90 -2.68 -11.35
CA ILE A 11 58.89 -1.90 -10.63
C ILE A 11 57.57 -2.21 -11.27
N VAL A 12 56.79 -3.06 -10.62
CA VAL A 12 55.37 -3.26 -10.98
C VAL A 12 54.56 -2.14 -10.35
N CYS A 13 54.28 -1.11 -11.13
CA CYS A 13 53.25 -0.11 -10.75
C CYS A 13 51.88 -0.75 -10.85
N VAL A 14 51.33 -1.21 -9.72
CA VAL A 14 49.93 -1.56 -9.62
C VAL A 14 49.13 -0.26 -9.54
N LEU A 15 48.57 0.16 -10.68
CA LEU A 15 47.54 1.20 -10.71
C LEU A 15 46.26 0.59 -10.12
N ALA A 16 46.03 0.81 -8.83
CA ALA A 16 44.75 0.56 -8.20
C ALA A 16 43.76 1.65 -8.69
N LEU A 17 42.98 1.34 -9.72
CA LEU A 17 41.81 2.12 -10.10
C LEU A 17 40.76 1.95 -8.98
N LEU A 18 40.75 2.90 -8.05
CA LEU A 18 39.65 3.10 -7.12
C LEU A 18 38.42 3.60 -7.94
N VAL A 19 37.63 2.65 -8.44
CA VAL A 19 36.28 2.93 -8.90
C VAL A 19 35.46 3.24 -7.64
N SER A 20 35.46 4.52 -7.25
CA SER A 20 34.51 5.03 -6.27
C SER A 20 33.12 4.98 -6.91
N SER A 21 32.44 3.86 -6.75
CA SER A 21 31.01 3.77 -7.01
C SER A 21 30.33 4.72 -6.03
N SER A 22 30.14 5.97 -6.45
CA SER A 22 29.24 6.88 -5.77
C SER A 22 27.84 6.27 -5.88
N PHE A 23 27.47 5.44 -4.90
CA PHE A 23 26.09 5.14 -4.63
C PHE A 23 25.47 6.47 -4.17
N SER A 24 24.98 7.22 -5.15
CA SER A 24 24.10 8.33 -4.90
C SER A 24 22.85 7.74 -4.24
N GLN A 25 22.85 7.70 -2.92
CA GLN A 25 21.62 7.58 -2.16
C GLN A 25 20.82 8.84 -2.47
N ASN A 26 20.02 8.76 -3.51
CA ASN A 26 18.91 9.67 -3.73
C ASN A 26 17.89 9.38 -2.61
N GLN A 27 18.20 9.84 -1.39
CA GLN A 27 17.19 10.18 -0.41
C GLN A 27 16.52 11.45 -0.95
N ALA A 28 15.71 11.28 -2.02
CA ALA A 28 14.71 12.25 -2.35
C ALA A 28 13.85 12.42 -1.10
N ASP A 29 13.73 13.66 -0.62
CA ASP A 29 12.79 14.10 0.40
C ASP A 29 11.47 13.35 0.23
N GLY A 30 11.25 12.30 1.02
CA GLY A 30 10.14 11.36 0.85
C GLY A 30 8.77 12.01 1.09
N SER A 31 8.75 13.25 1.59
CA SER A 31 7.51 13.95 1.90
C SER A 31 6.90 14.69 0.72
N SER A 32 7.68 15.12 -0.29
CA SER A 32 7.15 15.94 -1.39
C SER A 32 6.68 15.15 -2.61
N ASN A 33 7.04 13.89 -2.76
CA ASN A 33 6.80 13.12 -3.99
C ASN A 33 5.87 11.90 -3.83
N TRP A 34 5.43 11.54 -2.61
CA TRP A 34 4.62 10.34 -2.41
C TRP A 34 3.30 10.37 -3.18
N LYS A 35 2.68 11.55 -3.33
CA LYS A 35 1.43 11.72 -4.09
C LYS A 35 1.63 11.40 -5.56
N SER A 36 2.74 11.81 -6.13
CA SER A 36 3.10 11.48 -7.52
C SER A 36 3.38 9.97 -7.68
N VAL A 37 4.10 9.36 -6.73
CA VAL A 37 4.33 7.92 -6.70
C VAL A 37 2.99 7.18 -6.59
N PHE A 38 2.12 7.56 -5.67
CA PHE A 38 0.79 6.99 -5.51
C PHE A 38 -0.04 7.10 -6.80
N GLN A 39 -0.10 8.29 -7.43
CA GLN A 39 -0.83 8.50 -8.69
C GLN A 39 -0.29 7.61 -9.83
N SER A 40 1.01 7.40 -9.91
CA SER A 40 1.61 6.50 -10.90
C SER A 40 1.29 5.03 -10.67
N ARG A 41 1.03 4.64 -9.41
CA ARG A 41 0.69 3.27 -9.01
C ARG A 41 -0.80 2.98 -9.15
N LEU A 42 -1.66 3.95 -8.86
CA LEU A 42 -3.11 3.77 -8.78
C LEU A 42 -3.72 3.06 -10.01
N PRO A 43 -3.32 3.32 -11.26
CA PRO A 43 -3.83 2.60 -12.43
C PRO A 43 -3.49 1.10 -12.46
N LEU A 44 -2.47 0.66 -11.70
CA LEU A 44 -2.08 -0.76 -11.61
C LEU A 44 -2.90 -1.53 -10.58
N TYR A 45 -3.67 -0.83 -9.74
CA TYR A 45 -4.48 -1.42 -8.68
C TYR A 45 -5.92 -1.57 -9.15
N GLY A 46 -6.37 -2.81 -9.28
CA GLY A 46 -7.70 -3.18 -9.74
C GLY A 46 -8.46 -4.02 -8.71
N HIS A 47 -9.48 -4.72 -9.18
CA HIS A 47 -10.30 -5.63 -8.38
C HIS A 47 -9.46 -6.61 -7.56
N ARG A 48 -9.77 -6.76 -6.27
CA ARG A 48 -9.10 -7.56 -5.23
C ARG A 48 -7.74 -7.04 -4.75
N ASN A 49 -7.18 -5.99 -5.35
CA ASN A 49 -6.04 -5.30 -4.75
C ASN A 49 -6.47 -4.51 -3.52
N TRP A 50 -5.49 -4.12 -2.70
CA TRP A 50 -5.74 -3.35 -1.50
C TRP A 50 -4.88 -2.09 -1.47
N ILE A 51 -5.44 -1.03 -0.89
CA ILE A 51 -4.70 0.17 -0.49
C ILE A 51 -4.96 0.36 1.00
N VAL A 52 -3.89 0.51 1.77
CA VAL A 52 -3.96 0.67 3.23
C VAL A 52 -3.29 1.96 3.63
N VAL A 53 -4.02 2.83 4.32
CA VAL A 53 -3.45 4.00 5.00
C VAL A 53 -3.21 3.60 6.44
N ALA A 54 -1.94 3.48 6.82
CA ALA A 54 -1.52 2.81 8.05
C ALA A 54 -0.91 3.78 9.06
N ASP A 55 -1.02 3.44 10.34
CA ASP A 55 -0.28 4.09 11.41
C ASP A 55 1.23 3.84 11.30
N SER A 56 2.02 4.55 12.11
CA SER A 56 3.49 4.53 12.03
C SER A 56 4.12 3.21 12.51
N ALA A 57 3.42 2.44 13.36
CA ALA A 57 3.90 1.17 13.88
C ALA A 57 3.54 -0.04 12.98
N PHE A 58 2.71 0.18 11.96
CA PHE A 58 2.30 -0.91 11.07
C PHE A 58 3.51 -1.62 10.45
N PRO A 59 3.57 -2.97 10.41
CA PRO A 59 4.74 -3.69 9.92
C PRO A 59 4.96 -3.49 8.43
N VAL A 60 6.21 -3.60 8.00
CA VAL A 60 6.59 -3.69 6.59
C VAL A 60 6.66 -5.17 6.20
N TYR A 61 5.91 -5.55 5.19
CA TYR A 61 5.89 -6.92 4.69
C TYR A 61 6.99 -7.14 3.65
N ALA A 62 7.62 -8.32 3.69
CA ALA A 62 8.67 -8.72 2.75
C ALA A 62 8.12 -9.42 1.48
N ALA A 63 6.80 -9.64 1.39
CA ALA A 63 6.20 -10.32 0.26
C ALA A 63 6.28 -9.49 -1.03
N PRO A 64 6.66 -10.08 -2.19
CA PRO A 64 6.92 -9.34 -3.43
C PRO A 64 5.73 -8.56 -3.99
N GLY A 65 4.49 -8.94 -3.62
CA GLY A 65 3.27 -8.25 -4.04
C GLY A 65 2.89 -7.06 -3.17
N ILE A 66 3.65 -6.79 -2.11
CA ILE A 66 3.34 -5.75 -1.13
C ILE A 66 4.35 -4.61 -1.26
N GLU A 67 3.84 -3.41 -1.52
CA GLU A 67 4.63 -2.18 -1.58
C GLU A 67 4.32 -1.32 -0.35
N THR A 68 5.32 -0.59 0.16
CA THR A 68 5.15 0.35 1.27
C THR A 68 5.76 1.70 0.91
N ILE A 69 4.97 2.76 1.07
CA ILE A 69 5.40 4.16 0.97
C ILE A 69 5.31 4.75 2.38
N ALA A 70 6.41 5.24 2.92
CA ALA A 70 6.41 6.00 4.17
C ALA A 70 6.28 7.49 3.86
N VAL A 71 5.37 8.17 4.55
CA VAL A 71 5.09 9.59 4.35
C VAL A 71 5.22 10.36 5.67
N ASN A 72 5.63 11.62 5.59
CA ASN A 72 5.72 12.50 6.75
C ASN A 72 4.48 13.41 6.86
N GLU A 73 3.29 12.81 6.76
CA GLU A 73 2.00 13.47 6.88
C GLU A 73 1.12 12.69 7.86
N ASP A 74 0.12 13.37 8.45
CA ASP A 74 -0.85 12.75 9.35
C ASP A 74 -1.83 11.85 8.60
N LEU A 75 -2.44 10.93 9.33
CA LEU A 75 -3.36 9.95 8.75
C LEU A 75 -4.60 10.59 8.11
N PRO A 76 -5.30 11.57 8.70
CA PRO A 76 -6.46 12.20 8.06
C PRO A 76 -6.12 12.86 6.73
N SER A 77 -5.01 13.57 6.63
CA SER A 77 -4.56 14.23 5.40
C SER A 77 -4.27 13.23 4.28
N VAL A 78 -3.53 12.18 4.61
CA VAL A 78 -3.21 11.09 3.67
C VAL A 78 -4.48 10.35 3.26
N LEU A 79 -5.35 10.00 4.21
CA LEU A 79 -6.59 9.27 3.96
C LEU A 79 -7.52 10.06 3.02
N LYS A 80 -7.70 11.34 3.28
CA LYS A 80 -8.52 12.22 2.43
C LYS A 80 -8.01 12.25 0.99
N TYR A 81 -6.69 12.36 0.81
CA TYR A 81 -6.10 12.36 -0.53
C TYR A 81 -6.30 11.02 -1.24
N VAL A 82 -5.97 9.92 -0.58
CA VAL A 82 -6.06 8.55 -1.14
C VAL A 82 -7.51 8.19 -1.46
N ALA A 83 -8.42 8.40 -0.51
CA ALA A 83 -9.85 8.12 -0.70
C ALA A 83 -10.45 8.96 -1.83
N GLY A 84 -10.08 10.24 -1.93
CA GLY A 84 -10.50 11.12 -3.03
C GLY A 84 -10.00 10.63 -4.39
N ALA A 85 -8.76 10.18 -4.48
CA ALA A 85 -8.20 9.64 -5.72
C ALA A 85 -8.87 8.31 -6.12
N VAL A 86 -9.13 7.42 -5.17
CA VAL A 86 -9.86 6.16 -5.40
C VAL A 86 -11.30 6.47 -5.87
N ALA A 87 -12.02 7.38 -5.18
CA ALA A 87 -13.37 7.76 -5.55
C ALA A 87 -13.47 8.41 -6.94
N SER A 88 -12.42 9.12 -7.38
CA SER A 88 -12.34 9.72 -8.71
C SER A 88 -11.96 8.71 -9.81
N SER A 89 -11.52 7.51 -9.43
CA SER A 89 -11.08 6.47 -10.37
C SER A 89 -12.28 5.68 -10.89
N ARG A 90 -12.49 5.69 -12.22
CA ARG A 90 -13.64 4.99 -12.85
C ARG A 90 -13.52 3.47 -12.82
N HIS A 91 -12.31 2.93 -12.69
CA HIS A 91 -12.04 1.50 -12.80
C HIS A 91 -12.16 0.75 -11.48
N ILE A 92 -12.13 1.46 -10.33
CA ILE A 92 -12.20 0.87 -8.99
C ILE A 92 -13.21 1.59 -8.10
N ARG A 93 -13.68 0.89 -7.09
CA ARG A 93 -14.39 1.40 -5.91
C ARG A 93 -13.84 0.71 -4.67
N ALA A 94 -13.93 1.35 -3.51
CA ALA A 94 -13.42 0.78 -2.26
C ALA A 94 -14.55 0.19 -1.40
N THR A 95 -14.29 -1.02 -0.86
CA THR A 95 -14.92 -1.53 0.37
C THR A 95 -13.93 -1.31 1.50
N VAL A 96 -14.34 -0.61 2.56
CA VAL A 96 -13.46 -0.15 3.64
C VAL A 96 -13.62 -1.05 4.86
N PHE A 97 -12.50 -1.50 5.41
CA PHE A 97 -12.46 -2.20 6.68
C PHE A 97 -11.73 -1.34 7.70
N LEU A 98 -12.30 -1.28 8.90
CA LEU A 98 -11.73 -0.62 10.07
C LEU A 98 -11.63 -1.63 11.20
N ASP A 99 -10.60 -1.49 12.01
CA ASP A 99 -10.44 -2.25 13.23
C ASP A 99 -11.58 -1.91 14.19
N ARG A 100 -12.30 -2.93 14.67
CA ARG A 100 -13.39 -2.74 15.64
C ARG A 100 -12.89 -2.14 16.93
N GLU A 101 -11.67 -2.44 17.29
CA GLU A 101 -10.96 -1.95 18.48
C GLU A 101 -10.89 -0.42 18.50
N LEU A 102 -10.84 0.25 17.36
CA LEU A 102 -10.83 1.71 17.27
C LEU A 102 -11.99 2.36 18.04
N GLN A 103 -13.16 1.71 18.10
CA GLN A 103 -14.34 2.23 18.80
C GLN A 103 -14.17 2.27 20.33
N PHE A 104 -13.27 1.47 20.86
CA PHE A 104 -13.06 1.25 22.30
C PHE A 104 -11.80 1.94 22.84
N ILE A 105 -11.03 2.65 21.98
CA ILE A 105 -9.86 3.42 22.42
C ILE A 105 -10.35 4.66 23.15
N ASP A 106 -9.85 4.85 24.36
CA ASP A 106 -10.21 5.98 25.21
C ASP A 106 -9.40 7.24 24.87
N GLU A 107 -10.06 8.40 24.93
CA GLU A 107 -9.45 9.70 24.69
C GLU A 107 -8.40 10.06 25.76
N HIS A 108 -8.57 9.55 27.00
CA HIS A 108 -7.63 9.76 28.08
C HIS A 108 -6.29 9.05 27.81
N ASP A 109 -6.34 7.84 27.26
CA ASP A 109 -5.13 7.06 26.98
C ASP A 109 -4.46 7.51 25.67
N TYR A 110 -5.28 7.92 24.69
CA TYR A 110 -4.83 8.38 23.37
C TYR A 110 -5.49 9.70 22.99
N PRO A 111 -4.97 10.84 23.49
CA PRO A 111 -5.52 12.15 23.18
C PRO A 111 -5.61 12.42 21.67
N GLY A 112 -6.77 12.88 21.23
CA GLY A 112 -7.05 13.13 19.81
C GLY A 112 -7.74 11.98 19.07
N VAL A 113 -7.88 10.79 19.69
CA VAL A 113 -8.52 9.62 19.03
C VAL A 113 -9.96 9.90 18.64
N SER A 114 -10.71 10.66 19.43
CA SER A 114 -12.11 11.01 19.12
C SER A 114 -12.22 11.88 17.85
N GLY A 115 -11.27 12.81 17.67
CA GLY A 115 -11.15 13.60 16.46
C GLY A 115 -10.82 12.73 15.25
N LEU A 116 -9.75 11.96 15.37
CA LEU A 116 -9.28 11.07 14.31
C LEU A 116 -10.36 10.05 13.88
N ARG A 117 -11.08 9.47 14.84
CA ARG A 117 -12.22 8.57 14.57
C ARG A 117 -13.31 9.26 13.74
N ARG A 118 -13.68 10.50 14.08
CA ARG A 118 -14.65 11.27 13.27
C ARG A 118 -14.15 11.53 11.87
N ASP A 119 -12.88 11.89 11.70
CA ASP A 119 -12.28 12.18 10.40
C ASP A 119 -12.27 10.94 9.51
N ILE A 120 -11.87 9.79 10.06
CA ILE A 120 -11.92 8.49 9.34
C ILE A 120 -13.36 8.17 8.91
N LEU A 121 -14.31 8.22 9.84
CA LEU A 121 -15.70 7.87 9.55
C LEU A 121 -16.40 8.84 8.60
N SER A 122 -15.99 10.11 8.58
CA SER A 122 -16.55 11.12 7.67
C SER A 122 -15.99 11.05 6.25
N THR A 123 -14.90 10.32 6.05
CA THR A 123 -14.26 10.19 4.73
C THR A 123 -15.04 9.26 3.79
N PHE A 124 -15.84 8.35 4.34
CA PHE A 124 -16.58 7.35 3.57
C PHE A 124 -18.07 7.36 3.92
N SER A 125 -18.90 6.86 3.00
CA SER A 125 -20.31 6.58 3.32
C SER A 125 -20.41 5.34 4.23
N ARG A 126 -21.47 5.30 5.05
CA ARG A 126 -21.63 4.21 6.05
C ARG A 126 -21.72 2.81 5.45
N ASP A 127 -22.29 2.70 4.27
CA ASP A 127 -22.44 1.44 3.52
C ASP A 127 -21.10 0.92 2.96
N GLN A 128 -20.09 1.78 2.85
CA GLN A 128 -18.75 1.39 2.44
C GLN A 128 -17.93 0.79 3.60
N ILE A 129 -18.32 1.03 4.87
CA ILE A 129 -17.52 0.70 6.05
C ILE A 129 -17.98 -0.60 6.68
N SER A 130 -17.03 -1.52 6.89
CA SER A 130 -17.16 -2.71 7.71
C SER A 130 -16.19 -2.65 8.89
N SER A 131 -16.71 -2.65 10.13
CA SER A 131 -15.88 -2.71 11.34
C SER A 131 -15.80 -4.16 11.82
N ILE A 132 -14.60 -4.73 11.78
CA ILE A 132 -14.32 -6.12 12.15
C ILE A 132 -13.09 -6.20 13.07
N PRO A 133 -12.90 -7.29 13.84
CA PRO A 133 -11.71 -7.44 14.69
C PRO A 133 -10.42 -7.26 13.91
N HIS A 134 -9.42 -6.66 14.52
CA HIS A 134 -8.09 -6.44 13.92
C HIS A 134 -7.49 -7.73 13.35
N THR A 135 -7.57 -8.83 14.09
CA THR A 135 -7.09 -10.14 13.64
C THR A 135 -7.73 -10.61 12.34
N ASP A 136 -9.02 -10.30 12.14
CA ASP A 136 -9.76 -10.67 10.94
C ASP A 136 -9.34 -9.80 9.74
N VAL A 137 -9.10 -8.50 9.96
CA VAL A 137 -8.57 -7.60 8.93
C VAL A 137 -7.19 -8.09 8.49
N MET A 138 -6.31 -8.36 9.45
CA MET A 138 -4.95 -8.83 9.19
C MET A 138 -4.93 -10.13 8.40
N SER A 139 -5.75 -11.10 8.81
CA SER A 139 -5.88 -12.38 8.08
C SER A 139 -6.30 -12.19 6.62
N ARG A 140 -7.23 -11.25 6.35
CA ARG A 140 -7.67 -10.94 4.97
C ARG A 140 -6.57 -10.28 4.16
N VAL A 141 -5.82 -9.36 4.75
CA VAL A 141 -4.71 -8.66 4.09
C VAL A 141 -3.58 -9.65 3.78
N GLU A 142 -3.21 -10.51 4.73
CA GLU A 142 -2.17 -11.51 4.55
C GLU A 142 -2.55 -12.54 3.47
N GLU A 143 -3.79 -13.00 3.47
CA GLU A 143 -4.28 -13.91 2.43
C GLU A 143 -4.30 -13.24 1.05
N ALA A 144 -4.78 -11.99 0.97
CA ALA A 144 -4.75 -11.23 -0.27
C ALA A 144 -3.32 -11.01 -0.78
N GLY A 145 -2.38 -10.72 0.11
CA GLY A 145 -0.96 -10.48 -0.21
C GLY A 145 -0.23 -11.65 -0.85
N LYS A 146 -0.77 -12.87 -0.74
CA LYS A 146 -0.23 -14.06 -1.43
C LYS A 146 -0.43 -14.02 -2.95
N THR A 147 -1.46 -13.32 -3.42
CA THR A 147 -1.88 -13.37 -4.83
C THR A 147 -2.06 -11.99 -5.45
N PHE A 148 -2.48 -11.01 -4.67
CA PHE A 148 -2.83 -9.67 -5.11
C PHE A 148 -1.84 -8.63 -4.60
N ARG A 149 -1.83 -7.47 -5.26
CA ARG A 149 -1.01 -6.34 -4.81
C ARG A 149 -1.67 -5.60 -3.65
N ILE A 150 -0.84 -5.20 -2.70
CA ILE A 150 -1.23 -4.36 -1.57
C ILE A 150 -0.28 -3.16 -1.51
N LEU A 151 -0.84 -1.96 -1.45
CA LEU A 151 -0.08 -0.74 -1.23
C LEU A 151 -0.35 -0.22 0.17
N PHE A 152 0.68 -0.21 1.01
CA PHE A 152 0.67 0.45 2.31
C PHE A 152 1.22 1.87 2.18
N ILE A 153 0.50 2.83 2.76
CA ILE A 153 0.96 4.20 2.92
C ILE A 153 1.03 4.45 4.42
N LYS A 154 2.25 4.40 4.96
CA LYS A 154 2.51 4.59 6.39
C LYS A 154 2.59 6.06 6.72
N THR A 155 1.78 6.49 7.67
CA THR A 155 1.67 7.87 8.13
C THR A 155 2.45 8.10 9.42
N THR A 156 2.41 9.31 9.96
CA THR A 156 3.00 9.66 11.26
C THR A 156 2.09 9.37 12.46
N SER A 157 0.89 8.85 12.25
CA SER A 157 -0.05 8.53 13.35
C SER A 157 0.54 7.51 14.30
N THR A 158 0.45 7.80 15.61
CA THR A 158 0.87 6.90 16.70
C THR A 158 -0.31 6.37 17.52
N ILE A 159 -1.54 6.60 17.07
CA ILE A 159 -2.74 6.07 17.71
C ILE A 159 -3.02 4.67 17.14
N PRO A 160 -3.10 3.62 17.98
CA PRO A 160 -3.28 2.24 17.52
C PRO A 160 -4.67 2.03 16.90
N TYR A 161 -4.80 1.00 16.08
CA TYR A 161 -6.04 0.59 15.41
C TYR A 161 -6.69 1.66 14.53
N THR A 162 -5.91 2.65 14.07
CA THR A 162 -6.39 3.73 13.20
C THR A 162 -6.16 3.46 11.72
N SER A 163 -5.50 2.36 11.39
CA SER A 163 -5.26 1.98 10.00
C SER A 163 -6.56 1.75 9.25
N VAL A 164 -6.60 2.23 7.99
CA VAL A 164 -7.78 2.14 7.13
C VAL A 164 -7.46 1.25 5.93
N PHE A 165 -8.21 0.17 5.79
CA PHE A 165 -7.98 -0.88 4.80
C PHE A 165 -9.03 -0.79 3.70
N MET A 166 -8.63 -0.44 2.49
CA MET A 166 -9.49 -0.33 1.32
C MET A 166 -9.26 -1.52 0.39
N ARG A 167 -10.19 -2.49 0.39
CA ARG A 167 -10.23 -3.50 -0.66
C ARG A 167 -10.86 -2.89 -1.89
N LEU A 168 -10.23 -3.05 -3.03
CA LEU A 168 -10.70 -2.51 -4.29
C LEU A 168 -11.59 -3.52 -5.02
N ASP A 169 -12.72 -3.03 -5.50
CA ASP A 169 -13.67 -3.75 -6.33
C ASP A 169 -13.82 -3.05 -7.69
N CYS A 170 -14.44 -3.73 -8.67
CA CYS A 170 -14.68 -3.15 -9.99
C CYS A 170 -15.58 -1.91 -9.92
N GLY A 171 -15.10 -0.76 -10.39
CA GLY A 171 -15.80 0.51 -10.31
C GLY A 171 -16.95 0.67 -11.31
N TYR A 172 -16.94 -0.11 -12.39
CA TYR A 172 -17.92 -0.03 -13.49
C TYR A 172 -18.89 -1.23 -13.53
N MET A 173 -18.83 -2.13 -12.56
CA MET A 173 -19.74 -3.25 -12.41
C MET A 173 -20.26 -3.29 -10.95
N ASN A 174 -21.55 -3.36 -10.78
CA ASN A 174 -22.17 -3.59 -9.47
C ASN A 174 -22.74 -5.01 -9.38
N ASP A 175 -23.08 -5.44 -8.18
CA ASP A 175 -23.54 -6.80 -7.89
C ASP A 175 -24.87 -7.14 -8.60
N GLU A 176 -25.70 -6.15 -8.89
CA GLU A 176 -26.96 -6.36 -9.63
C GLU A 176 -26.69 -6.68 -11.11
N VAL A 177 -25.79 -5.93 -11.74
CA VAL A 177 -25.38 -6.18 -13.14
C VAL A 177 -24.69 -7.53 -13.25
N GLU A 178 -23.80 -7.88 -12.30
CA GLU A 178 -23.15 -9.18 -12.29
C GLU A 178 -24.15 -10.32 -12.17
N ARG A 179 -25.13 -10.21 -11.27
CA ARG A 179 -26.22 -11.20 -11.13
C ARG A 179 -27.00 -11.38 -12.42
N LYS A 180 -27.38 -10.28 -13.08
CA LYS A 180 -28.10 -10.33 -14.37
C LYS A 180 -27.30 -11.09 -15.44
N ILE A 181 -25.99 -10.82 -15.53
CA ILE A 181 -25.10 -11.51 -16.46
C ILE A 181 -25.04 -13.01 -16.15
N ARG A 182 -24.84 -13.40 -14.89
CA ARG A 182 -24.79 -14.83 -14.48
C ARG A 182 -26.08 -15.56 -14.79
N THR A 183 -27.23 -14.98 -14.45
CA THR A 183 -28.54 -15.56 -14.75
C THR A 183 -28.75 -15.74 -16.26
N ALA A 184 -28.34 -14.77 -17.07
CA ALA A 184 -28.45 -14.87 -18.52
C ALA A 184 -27.53 -16.00 -19.08
N MET A 185 -26.32 -16.15 -18.56
CA MET A 185 -25.40 -17.23 -18.92
C MET A 185 -25.98 -18.60 -18.56
N GLU A 186 -26.53 -18.79 -17.36
CA GLU A 186 -27.15 -20.04 -16.92
C GLU A 186 -28.34 -20.41 -17.81
N ALA A 187 -29.21 -19.46 -18.15
CA ALA A 187 -30.33 -19.68 -19.04
C ALA A 187 -29.90 -20.04 -20.48
N ALA A 188 -28.79 -19.51 -20.95
CA ALA A 188 -28.22 -19.88 -22.27
C ALA A 188 -27.67 -21.31 -22.27
N ASN A 189 -26.94 -21.71 -21.23
CA ASN A 189 -26.38 -23.05 -21.08
C ASN A 189 -27.48 -24.13 -21.02
N GLN A 190 -28.59 -23.87 -20.31
CA GLN A 190 -29.72 -24.79 -20.25
C GLN A 190 -30.42 -24.99 -21.58
N ARG A 191 -30.34 -24.02 -22.50
CA ARG A 191 -30.89 -24.14 -23.87
C ARG A 191 -30.02 -24.93 -24.81
N GLN A 192 -28.70 -24.98 -24.57
CA GLN A 192 -27.75 -25.75 -25.39
C GLN A 192 -27.67 -27.23 -25.02
N THR A 193 -28.18 -27.62 -23.85
CA THR A 193 -28.18 -29.01 -23.34
C THR A 193 -29.50 -29.73 -23.60
N LYS A 194 -30.46 -29.10 -24.27
CA LYS A 194 -31.72 -29.67 -24.76
C LYS A 194 -31.69 -29.84 -26.28
#